data_75baee79b04ca597a2afdb3e88a75056
#
_entry.id   75baee79b04ca597a2afdb3e88a75056
#
_cell.length_a   1.000
_cell.length_b   1.000
_cell.length_c   1.000
_cell.angle_alpha   90.00
_cell.angle_beta   90.00
_cell.angle_gamma   90.00
#
_symmetry.space_group_name_H-M   'P 1'
#
loop_
_entity.id
_entity.type
_entity.pdbx_description
1 polymer ?
#
loop_
_entity_poly.entity_id
_entity_poly.type
_entity_poly.pdbx_seq_one_letter_code
_entity_poly.pdbx_strand_id
1 'polypeptide(L)'
;KGAAAIDKAVDLLRSVGITETEARLKAYPHQFSGGMRQRVVIALALAGDPDLIIADEPTTALDVSIQAQILDLIKSLCRERQLGVIIVTHDIGVIANIADRVAVMYNGAVVETGEVRQILTAPTHEYTQSLIAAVPRGDLKVDRFTSVDYIEGGAQTYRRIDLDSHWLGETVQANPLGEAITIDGLNKTFVLKKALFKKNRVTLQAVDNVSLSIQAGESFGLVGESGSGKSTVARLVAGLHQGDDGHIKIFGQNVAQQERSNDVTAARRNLQMIFQDPYSSLNARMRVLDIVAEPIRFYKTADSEKQVRQIVCDILDHVGLGSGAMLKYPHEFSGGQRQRISIARALASRPKILICDEPTSALDVSVQAHILNLLKDLQAELGLTMLFISHDLPVIRQMCDRVAVMRHGAICEIAQTETLFDTPQHAYSQHLLDLMPRMDLFGSAPASLAGPP
;
A
#
# COMPACT_ATOMS: atom_id res chain seq x y z
N LYS A 1 25.45 11.31 34.12
CA LYS A 1 24.64 12.53 33.92
C LYS A 1 25.62 13.65 33.60
N GLY A 2 25.53 14.33 32.43
CA GLY A 2 26.41 15.44 32.07
C GLY A 2 27.01 15.29 30.68
N ALA A 3 28.13 15.95 30.42
CA ALA A 3 28.79 16.04 29.10
C ALA A 3 29.07 14.66 28.48
N ALA A 4 29.61 13.70 29.22
CA ALA A 4 29.90 12.36 28.74
C ALA A 4 28.67 11.59 28.19
N ALA A 5 27.48 11.83 28.73
CA ALA A 5 26.24 11.23 28.20
C ALA A 5 25.81 11.88 26.87
N ILE A 6 26.08 13.19 26.74
CA ILE A 6 25.82 13.92 25.50
C ILE A 6 26.80 13.44 24.42
N ASP A 7 28.08 13.32 24.76
CA ASP A 7 29.12 12.86 23.83
C ASP A 7 28.79 11.44 23.32
N LYS A 8 28.40 10.51 24.24
CA LYS A 8 27.96 9.16 23.86
C LYS A 8 26.73 9.21 22.92
N ALA A 9 25.77 10.08 23.19
CA ALA A 9 24.59 10.22 22.34
C ALA A 9 24.94 10.75 20.94
N VAL A 10 25.87 11.72 20.84
CA VAL A 10 26.38 12.24 19.57
C VAL A 10 27.06 11.12 18.76
N ASP A 11 27.92 10.34 19.42
CA ASP A 11 28.63 9.23 18.76
C ASP A 11 27.67 8.13 18.27
N LEU A 12 26.67 7.78 19.08
CA LEU A 12 25.62 6.83 18.68
C LEU A 12 24.81 7.34 17.48
N LEU A 13 24.37 8.61 17.49
CA LEU A 13 23.65 9.19 16.36
C LEU A 13 24.52 9.24 15.09
N ARG A 14 25.82 9.50 15.25
CA ARG A 14 26.78 9.50 14.14
C ARG A 14 27.00 8.08 13.59
N SER A 15 27.10 7.06 14.46
CA SER A 15 27.29 5.64 14.06
C SER A 15 26.09 5.09 13.27
N VAL A 16 24.89 5.63 13.45
CA VAL A 16 23.70 5.26 12.66
C VAL A 16 23.48 6.18 11.44
N GLY A 17 24.47 7.04 11.09
CA GLY A 17 24.44 7.87 9.90
C GLY A 17 23.51 9.09 9.98
N ILE A 18 23.23 9.61 11.18
CA ILE A 18 22.54 10.89 11.36
C ILE A 18 23.55 12.02 11.24
N THR A 19 23.33 12.91 10.28
CA THR A 19 24.13 14.12 10.06
C THR A 19 23.66 15.25 10.98
N GLU A 20 24.51 16.28 11.17
CA GLU A 20 24.20 17.44 12.04
C GLU A 20 23.77 17.02 13.47
N THR A 21 24.41 16.02 14.03
CA THR A 21 24.01 15.36 15.29
C THR A 21 23.78 16.31 16.44
N GLU A 22 24.61 17.34 16.61
CA GLU A 22 24.47 18.34 17.68
C GLU A 22 23.19 19.19 17.56
N ALA A 23 22.82 19.57 16.35
CA ALA A 23 21.55 20.26 16.09
C ALA A 23 20.36 19.32 16.28
N ARG A 24 20.50 18.05 15.91
CA ARG A 24 19.46 17.02 15.98
C ARG A 24 19.18 16.52 17.41
N LEU A 25 20.15 16.61 18.33
CA LEU A 25 19.91 16.31 19.76
C LEU A 25 18.76 17.10 20.40
N LYS A 26 18.47 18.29 19.87
CA LYS A 26 17.38 19.15 20.36
C LYS A 26 16.09 18.98 19.58
N ALA A 27 16.07 18.14 18.56
CA ALA A 27 14.90 17.93 17.72
C ALA A 27 13.95 16.90 18.33
N TYR A 28 12.65 17.09 18.08
CA TYR A 28 11.61 16.17 18.50
C TYR A 28 11.38 15.08 17.42
N PRO A 29 10.88 13.87 17.79
CA PRO A 29 10.66 12.77 16.86
C PRO A 29 9.83 13.13 15.61
N HIS A 30 8.85 14.01 15.73
CA HIS A 30 8.01 14.46 14.63
C HIS A 30 8.74 15.33 13.58
N GLN A 31 9.95 15.79 13.90
CA GLN A 31 10.80 16.59 13.00
C GLN A 31 11.74 15.72 12.15
N PHE A 32 11.75 14.40 12.39
CA PHE A 32 12.54 13.44 11.63
C PHE A 32 11.68 12.73 10.57
N SER A 33 12.31 12.39 9.43
CA SER A 33 11.71 11.47 8.46
C SER A 33 11.52 10.07 9.04
N GLY A 34 10.77 9.19 8.38
CA GLY A 34 10.59 7.80 8.80
C GLY A 34 11.91 7.08 9.02
N GLY A 35 12.79 7.09 8.02
CA GLY A 35 14.11 6.46 8.10
C GLY A 35 15.02 7.08 9.16
N MET A 36 14.97 8.41 9.35
CA MET A 36 15.72 9.05 10.45
C MET A 36 15.21 8.63 11.81
N ARG A 37 13.89 8.53 12.01
CA ARG A 37 13.30 8.01 13.25
C ARG A 37 13.78 6.60 13.54
N GLN A 38 13.78 5.72 12.53
CA GLN A 38 14.25 4.35 12.66
C GLN A 38 15.74 4.29 13.05
N ARG A 39 16.59 5.13 12.45
CA ARG A 39 18.01 5.26 12.84
C ARG A 39 18.17 5.70 14.30
N VAL A 40 17.35 6.62 14.79
CA VAL A 40 17.33 7.04 16.21
C VAL A 40 16.91 5.89 17.12
N VAL A 41 15.91 5.08 16.74
CA VAL A 41 15.50 3.88 17.51
C VAL A 41 16.64 2.86 17.57
N ILE A 42 17.37 2.63 16.47
CA ILE A 42 18.55 1.75 16.45
C ILE A 42 19.64 2.32 17.38
N ALA A 43 19.93 3.62 17.32
CA ALA A 43 20.90 4.26 18.23
C ALA A 43 20.49 4.10 19.71
N LEU A 44 19.20 4.21 20.00
CA LEU A 44 18.67 3.99 21.35
C LEU A 44 18.87 2.53 21.82
N ALA A 45 18.61 1.56 20.95
CA ALA A 45 18.86 0.15 21.26
C ALA A 45 20.34 -0.14 21.57
N LEU A 46 21.25 0.54 20.85
CA LEU A 46 22.70 0.43 21.04
C LEU A 46 23.24 1.16 22.29
N ALA A 47 22.45 2.06 22.90
CA ALA A 47 22.93 2.90 24.00
C ALA A 47 23.34 2.13 25.26
N GLY A 48 22.77 0.94 25.45
CA GLY A 48 23.08 0.02 26.56
C GLY A 48 24.26 -0.91 26.31
N ASP A 49 24.95 -0.81 25.16
CA ASP A 49 26.00 -1.72 24.70
C ASP A 49 25.53 -3.20 24.79
N PRO A 50 24.43 -3.59 24.13
CA PRO A 50 23.87 -4.94 24.22
C PRO A 50 24.68 -5.96 23.42
N ASP A 51 24.60 -7.24 23.80
CA ASP A 51 25.10 -8.37 23.01
C ASP A 51 24.09 -8.88 22.01
N LEU A 52 22.80 -8.60 22.22
CA LEU A 52 21.67 -9.03 21.39
C LEU A 52 20.68 -7.89 21.18
N ILE A 53 20.24 -7.70 19.93
CA ILE A 53 19.16 -6.78 19.56
C ILE A 53 17.97 -7.59 19.05
N ILE A 54 16.78 -7.25 19.51
CA ILE A 54 15.51 -7.72 18.94
C ILE A 54 14.92 -6.57 18.11
N ALA A 55 14.78 -6.80 16.82
CA ALA A 55 14.22 -5.85 15.87
C ALA A 55 12.85 -6.36 15.39
N ASP A 56 11.79 -5.78 15.93
CA ASP A 56 10.41 -6.11 15.58
C ASP A 56 9.96 -5.17 14.45
N GLU A 57 9.78 -5.74 13.27
CA GLU A 57 9.42 -5.06 12.02
C GLU A 57 10.22 -3.76 11.76
N PRO A 58 11.56 -3.84 11.71
CA PRO A 58 12.41 -2.65 11.69
C PRO A 58 12.29 -1.80 10.42
N THR A 59 11.64 -2.30 9.39
CA THR A 59 11.49 -1.63 8.08
C THR A 59 10.05 -1.34 7.69
N THR A 60 9.08 -1.65 8.55
CA THR A 60 7.66 -1.41 8.30
C THR A 60 7.38 0.07 8.07
N ALA A 61 6.58 0.36 7.05
CA ALA A 61 6.23 1.72 6.59
C ALA A 61 7.42 2.57 6.08
N LEU A 62 8.54 1.93 5.73
CA LEU A 62 9.65 2.55 5.01
C LEU A 62 9.55 2.21 3.51
N ASP A 63 9.99 3.13 2.67
CA ASP A 63 10.16 2.84 1.24
C ASP A 63 11.36 1.91 0.99
N VAL A 64 11.37 1.26 -0.17
CA VAL A 64 12.36 0.23 -0.53
C VAL A 64 13.79 0.74 -0.41
N SER A 65 14.06 2.00 -0.79
CA SER A 65 15.42 2.56 -0.73
C SER A 65 15.89 2.80 0.70
N ILE A 66 15.02 3.31 1.56
CA ILE A 66 15.33 3.49 2.99
C ILE A 66 15.39 2.14 3.72
N GLN A 67 14.52 1.20 3.36
CA GLN A 67 14.55 -0.16 3.87
C GLN A 67 15.91 -0.80 3.63
N ALA A 68 16.43 -0.76 2.39
CA ALA A 68 17.75 -1.28 2.05
C ALA A 68 18.86 -0.63 2.90
N GLN A 69 18.84 0.68 3.06
CA GLN A 69 19.81 1.41 3.88
C GLN A 69 19.75 1.02 5.37
N ILE A 70 18.56 0.77 5.93
CA ILE A 70 18.40 0.32 7.33
C ILE A 70 18.93 -1.10 7.50
N LEU A 71 18.66 -1.99 6.56
CA LEU A 71 19.15 -3.37 6.60
C LEU A 71 20.68 -3.42 6.49
N ASP A 72 21.27 -2.62 5.59
CA ASP A 72 22.73 -2.51 5.48
C ASP A 72 23.36 -1.92 6.73
N LEU A 73 22.72 -0.94 7.36
CA LEU A 73 23.13 -0.38 8.64
C LEU A 73 23.12 -1.46 9.75
N ILE A 74 22.05 -2.24 9.86
CA ILE A 74 21.96 -3.34 10.85
C ILE A 74 23.08 -4.35 10.60
N LYS A 75 23.30 -4.77 9.34
CA LYS A 75 24.39 -5.69 8.98
C LYS A 75 25.79 -5.17 9.39
N SER A 76 26.09 -3.91 9.09
CA SER A 76 27.38 -3.31 9.44
C SER A 76 27.58 -3.26 10.95
N LEU A 77 26.56 -2.83 11.70
CA LEU A 77 26.59 -2.77 13.17
C LEU A 77 26.78 -4.16 13.80
N CYS A 78 26.11 -5.20 13.27
CA CYS A 78 26.28 -6.58 13.73
C CYS A 78 27.73 -7.04 13.57
N ARG A 79 28.35 -6.77 12.41
CA ARG A 79 29.75 -7.16 12.13
C ARG A 79 30.74 -6.36 12.94
N GLU A 80 30.58 -5.04 13.02
CA GLU A 80 31.51 -4.14 13.73
C GLU A 80 31.51 -4.36 15.24
N ARG A 81 30.33 -4.65 15.81
CA ARG A 81 30.14 -4.81 17.26
C ARG A 81 29.98 -6.25 17.71
N GLN A 82 30.05 -7.24 16.79
CA GLN A 82 29.81 -8.67 17.06
C GLN A 82 28.46 -8.92 17.77
N LEU A 83 27.41 -8.21 17.35
CA LEU A 83 26.07 -8.31 17.93
C LEU A 83 25.28 -9.46 17.31
N GLY A 84 24.54 -10.20 18.16
CA GLY A 84 23.43 -11.03 17.71
C GLY A 84 22.21 -10.17 17.38
N VAL A 85 21.45 -10.55 16.32
CA VAL A 85 20.17 -9.88 15.99
C VAL A 85 19.11 -10.92 15.74
N ILE A 86 17.94 -10.74 16.38
CA ILE A 86 16.71 -11.43 16.05
C ILE A 86 15.83 -10.42 15.31
N ILE A 87 15.48 -10.72 14.05
CA ILE A 87 14.57 -9.87 13.26
C ILE A 87 13.23 -10.60 13.17
N VAL A 88 12.17 -9.91 13.58
CA VAL A 88 10.79 -10.33 13.36
C VAL A 88 10.25 -9.51 12.18
N THR A 89 9.79 -10.18 11.14
CA THR A 89 9.22 -9.52 9.95
C THR A 89 8.30 -10.48 9.19
N HIS A 90 7.31 -9.93 8.51
CA HIS A 90 6.50 -10.64 7.53
C HIS A 90 7.07 -10.50 6.10
N ASP A 91 8.09 -9.65 5.88
CA ASP A 91 8.71 -9.44 4.57
C ASP A 91 9.80 -10.48 4.30
N ILE A 92 9.48 -11.44 3.43
CA ILE A 92 10.40 -12.51 3.01
C ILE A 92 11.61 -11.94 2.26
N GLY A 93 11.46 -10.83 1.54
CA GLY A 93 12.57 -10.13 0.89
C GLY A 93 13.58 -9.59 1.90
N VAL A 94 13.12 -9.09 3.04
CA VAL A 94 14.00 -8.70 4.15
C VAL A 94 14.79 -9.91 4.66
N ILE A 95 14.10 -11.02 4.95
CA ILE A 95 14.73 -12.25 5.44
C ILE A 95 15.78 -12.76 4.45
N ALA A 96 15.46 -12.82 3.17
CA ALA A 96 16.38 -13.27 2.11
C ALA A 96 17.70 -12.47 2.08
N ASN A 97 17.62 -11.18 2.41
CA ASN A 97 18.77 -10.27 2.32
C ASN A 97 19.62 -10.20 3.58
N ILE A 98 19.08 -10.46 4.78
CA ILE A 98 19.79 -10.18 6.03
C ILE A 98 20.01 -11.41 6.91
N ALA A 99 19.13 -12.41 6.87
CA ALA A 99 19.15 -13.51 7.80
C ALA A 99 20.15 -14.63 7.41
N ASP A 100 20.80 -15.22 8.40
CA ASP A 100 21.55 -16.45 8.25
C ASP A 100 20.65 -17.67 8.44
N ARG A 101 19.74 -17.62 9.40
CA ARG A 101 18.78 -18.67 9.75
C ARG A 101 17.38 -18.09 9.91
N VAL A 102 16.37 -18.90 9.62
CA VAL A 102 14.95 -18.54 9.70
C VAL A 102 14.22 -19.51 10.62
N ALA A 103 13.32 -18.96 11.43
CA ALA A 103 12.29 -19.71 12.15
C ALA A 103 10.92 -19.21 11.66
N VAL A 104 10.14 -20.09 11.03
CA VAL A 104 8.78 -19.79 10.58
C VAL A 104 7.82 -20.08 11.71
N MET A 105 6.96 -19.09 12.05
CA MET A 105 5.98 -19.22 13.12
C MET A 105 4.56 -19.23 12.55
N TYR A 106 3.72 -20.10 13.11
CA TYR A 106 2.30 -20.19 12.82
C TYR A 106 1.52 -20.50 14.09
N ASN A 107 0.45 -19.76 14.36
CA ASN A 107 -0.41 -19.92 15.56
C ASN A 107 0.37 -20.03 16.88
N GLY A 108 1.43 -19.23 17.05
CA GLY A 108 2.23 -19.20 18.26
C GLY A 108 3.26 -20.33 18.40
N ALA A 109 3.35 -21.24 17.42
CA ALA A 109 4.33 -22.33 17.38
C ALA A 109 5.36 -22.10 16.25
N VAL A 110 6.61 -22.54 16.48
CA VAL A 110 7.61 -22.63 15.43
C VAL A 110 7.33 -23.90 14.63
N VAL A 111 7.01 -23.75 13.33
CA VAL A 111 6.63 -24.86 12.44
C VAL A 111 7.79 -25.36 11.59
N GLU A 112 8.77 -24.50 11.29
CA GLU A 112 9.94 -24.87 10.52
C GLU A 112 11.13 -23.97 10.89
N THR A 113 12.35 -24.54 10.90
CA THR A 113 13.60 -23.80 11.12
C THR A 113 14.69 -24.33 10.22
N GLY A 114 15.53 -23.43 9.69
CA GLY A 114 16.65 -23.82 8.84
C GLY A 114 17.51 -22.64 8.41
N GLU A 115 18.49 -22.90 7.57
CA GLU A 115 19.23 -21.85 6.87
C GLU A 115 18.29 -21.13 5.90
N VAL A 116 18.49 -19.82 5.71
CA VAL A 116 17.63 -18.99 4.88
C VAL A 116 17.44 -19.58 3.48
N ARG A 117 18.54 -20.03 2.85
CA ARG A 117 18.49 -20.61 1.51
C ARG A 117 17.61 -21.85 1.44
N GLN A 118 17.75 -22.75 2.41
CA GLN A 118 16.97 -23.99 2.48
C GLN A 118 15.48 -23.69 2.63
N ILE A 119 15.11 -22.82 3.58
CA ILE A 119 13.72 -22.44 3.82
C ILE A 119 13.10 -21.79 2.60
N LEU A 120 13.83 -20.93 1.86
CA LEU A 120 13.30 -20.20 0.72
C LEU A 120 13.20 -21.06 -0.56
N THR A 121 14.10 -22.06 -0.75
CA THR A 121 14.14 -22.85 -1.99
C THR A 121 13.52 -24.23 -1.88
N ALA A 122 13.50 -24.82 -0.68
CA ALA A 122 13.02 -26.18 -0.45
C ALA A 122 12.31 -26.29 0.92
N PRO A 123 11.25 -25.50 1.18
CA PRO A 123 10.48 -25.57 2.41
C PRO A 123 9.80 -26.93 2.54
N THR A 124 9.76 -27.48 3.75
CA THR A 124 9.19 -28.79 4.05
C THR A 124 7.79 -28.70 4.63
N HIS A 125 7.51 -27.66 5.41
CA HIS A 125 6.21 -27.48 6.04
C HIS A 125 5.22 -26.79 5.08
N GLU A 126 4.01 -27.30 4.97
CA GLU A 126 2.95 -26.82 4.06
C GLU A 126 2.66 -25.32 4.23
N TYR A 127 2.64 -24.82 5.47
CA TYR A 127 2.46 -23.40 5.74
C TYR A 127 3.59 -22.55 5.16
N THR A 128 4.86 -22.99 5.32
CA THR A 128 6.03 -22.29 4.75
C THR A 128 5.96 -22.25 3.23
N GLN A 129 5.58 -23.37 2.60
CA GLN A 129 5.41 -23.46 1.16
C GLN A 129 4.35 -22.46 0.67
N SER A 130 3.19 -22.44 1.34
CA SER A 130 2.10 -21.52 1.02
C SER A 130 2.50 -20.05 1.23
N LEU A 131 3.23 -19.75 2.32
CA LEU A 131 3.70 -18.40 2.64
C LEU A 131 4.66 -17.87 1.57
N ILE A 132 5.61 -18.70 1.11
CA ILE A 132 6.56 -18.33 0.05
C ILE A 132 5.86 -18.18 -1.30
N ALA A 133 4.91 -19.07 -1.61
CA ALA A 133 4.12 -19.00 -2.85
C ALA A 133 3.21 -17.76 -2.93
N ALA A 134 2.83 -17.17 -1.78
CA ALA A 134 2.01 -15.97 -1.71
C ALA A 134 2.81 -14.66 -1.94
N VAL A 135 4.15 -14.71 -1.93
CA VAL A 135 4.98 -13.52 -2.19
C VAL A 135 4.78 -13.04 -3.63
N PRO A 136 4.44 -11.77 -3.85
CA PRO A 136 4.32 -11.23 -5.19
C PRO A 136 5.64 -11.36 -5.98
N ARG A 137 5.56 -11.94 -7.17
CA ARG A 137 6.74 -12.13 -8.02
C ARG A 137 7.00 -10.89 -8.86
N GLY A 138 8.24 -10.40 -8.81
CA GLY A 138 8.69 -9.27 -9.63
C GLY A 138 9.28 -9.69 -10.99
N ASP A 139 9.56 -10.98 -11.19
CA ASP A 139 10.21 -11.52 -12.39
C ASP A 139 9.21 -11.91 -13.51
N LEU A 140 7.96 -12.19 -13.16
CA LEU A 140 6.91 -12.53 -14.14
C LEU A 140 5.54 -12.06 -13.68
N LYS A 141 4.63 -11.81 -14.62
CA LYS A 141 3.22 -11.50 -14.37
C LYS A 141 2.44 -12.80 -14.21
N VAL A 142 1.63 -12.92 -13.17
CA VAL A 142 0.74 -14.05 -12.92
C VAL A 142 -0.71 -13.59 -12.96
N ASP A 143 -1.60 -14.47 -13.42
CA ASP A 143 -3.02 -14.13 -13.49
C ASP A 143 -3.64 -13.96 -12.09
N ARG A 144 -3.22 -14.78 -11.12
CA ARG A 144 -3.73 -14.79 -9.78
C ARG A 144 -2.63 -15.01 -8.75
N PHE A 145 -2.69 -14.30 -7.62
CA PHE A 145 -1.80 -14.55 -6.49
C PHE A 145 -2.17 -15.86 -5.79
N THR A 146 -1.16 -16.62 -5.39
CA THR A 146 -1.39 -17.81 -4.57
C THR A 146 -1.88 -17.37 -3.20
N SER A 147 -3.05 -17.85 -2.77
CA SER A 147 -3.62 -17.57 -1.45
C SER A 147 -3.22 -18.67 -0.46
N VAL A 148 -3.02 -18.26 0.80
CA VAL A 148 -2.70 -19.18 1.90
C VAL A 148 -4.00 -19.51 2.63
N ASP A 149 -4.60 -20.65 2.35
CA ASP A 149 -5.91 -21.07 2.91
C ASP A 149 -5.90 -21.30 4.43
N TYR A 150 -4.72 -21.33 5.05
CA TYR A 150 -4.52 -21.62 6.48
C TYR A 150 -4.97 -20.51 7.44
N ILE A 151 -5.18 -19.26 6.97
CA ILE A 151 -5.20 -18.08 7.86
C ILE A 151 -6.60 -17.58 8.22
N GLU A 152 -7.63 -17.82 7.44
CA GLU A 152 -8.97 -17.26 7.69
C GLU A 152 -10.12 -18.30 7.79
N GLY A 153 -9.85 -19.51 8.30
CA GLY A 153 -10.93 -20.43 8.70
C GLY A 153 -11.72 -21.08 7.56
N GLY A 154 -11.09 -21.34 6.45
CA GLY A 154 -11.66 -22.00 5.27
C GLY A 154 -11.46 -21.19 4.01
N ALA A 155 -11.26 -21.88 2.90
CA ALA A 155 -11.16 -21.25 1.58
C ALA A 155 -12.37 -20.33 1.35
N GLN A 156 -12.17 -19.02 1.49
CA GLN A 156 -13.19 -18.06 1.12
C GLN A 156 -13.23 -18.01 -0.40
N THR A 157 -14.05 -18.89 -0.97
CA THR A 157 -14.31 -18.90 -2.41
C THR A 157 -14.92 -17.55 -2.78
N TYR A 158 -14.18 -16.77 -3.57
CA TYR A 158 -14.72 -15.58 -4.22
C TYR A 158 -15.98 -16.01 -4.99
N ARG A 159 -17.12 -15.38 -4.69
CA ARG A 159 -18.37 -15.68 -5.35
C ARG A 159 -18.55 -14.68 -6.49
N ARG A 160 -18.51 -15.15 -7.74
CA ARG A 160 -18.79 -14.30 -8.90
C ARG A 160 -20.07 -13.51 -8.72
N ILE A 161 -20.04 -12.24 -9.09
CA ILE A 161 -21.23 -11.38 -9.10
C ILE A 161 -22.14 -11.84 -10.22
N ASP A 162 -23.38 -12.19 -9.87
CA ASP A 162 -24.43 -12.27 -10.87
C ASP A 162 -24.86 -10.85 -11.23
N LEU A 163 -24.30 -10.31 -12.31
CA LEU A 163 -24.47 -8.92 -12.73
C LEU A 163 -25.95 -8.57 -13.04
N ASP A 164 -26.78 -9.56 -13.35
CA ASP A 164 -28.18 -9.34 -13.68
C ASP A 164 -29.05 -9.11 -12.42
N SER A 165 -28.65 -9.67 -11.30
CA SER A 165 -29.41 -9.61 -10.05
C SER A 165 -28.72 -8.85 -8.92
N HIS A 166 -27.40 -8.67 -8.99
CA HIS A 166 -26.64 -8.06 -7.92
C HIS A 166 -26.67 -6.52 -8.01
N TRP A 167 -26.72 -5.84 -6.85
CA TRP A 167 -26.68 -4.39 -6.74
C TRP A 167 -25.57 -3.72 -7.57
N LEU A 168 -24.38 -4.32 -7.64
CA LEU A 168 -23.24 -3.80 -8.39
C LEU A 168 -23.37 -3.97 -9.90
N GLY A 169 -24.26 -4.85 -10.40
CA GLY A 169 -24.41 -5.13 -11.83
C GLY A 169 -24.86 -3.93 -12.67
N GLU A 170 -25.64 -3.02 -12.10
CA GLU A 170 -26.05 -1.80 -12.78
C GLU A 170 -24.87 -0.85 -13.12
N THR A 171 -23.68 -1.08 -12.52
CA THR A 171 -22.47 -0.31 -12.79
C THR A 171 -21.90 -0.62 -14.18
N VAL A 172 -22.02 -1.87 -14.63
CA VAL A 172 -21.37 -2.39 -15.84
C VAL A 172 -22.01 -1.86 -17.12
N GLN A 173 -23.33 -1.56 -17.09
CA GLN A 173 -24.09 -1.18 -18.28
C GLN A 173 -23.76 0.20 -18.88
N ALA A 174 -22.89 1.00 -18.27
CA ALA A 174 -22.64 2.39 -18.65
C ALA A 174 -21.19 2.86 -18.51
N ASN A 175 -20.18 1.97 -18.73
CA ASN A 175 -18.80 2.45 -18.78
C ASN A 175 -18.57 3.29 -20.03
N PRO A 176 -18.32 4.61 -19.90
CA PRO A 176 -18.00 5.44 -21.05
C PRO A 176 -16.67 4.98 -21.65
N LEU A 177 -16.62 4.89 -22.98
CA LEU A 177 -15.37 4.68 -23.71
C LEU A 177 -14.50 5.94 -23.62
N GLY A 178 -13.17 5.78 -23.53
CA GLY A 178 -12.21 6.89 -23.53
C GLY A 178 -11.53 7.13 -22.20
N GLU A 179 -11.05 8.35 -21.99
CA GLU A 179 -10.30 8.71 -20.78
C GLU A 179 -11.23 8.85 -19.56
N ALA A 180 -10.95 8.05 -18.52
CA ALA A 180 -11.66 8.11 -17.24
C ALA A 180 -11.11 9.23 -16.35
N ILE A 181 -9.77 9.35 -16.32
CA ILE A 181 -9.07 10.41 -15.57
C ILE A 181 -8.08 11.09 -16.53
N THR A 182 -8.12 12.42 -16.58
CA THR A 182 -7.12 13.25 -17.27
C THR A 182 -6.57 14.27 -16.28
N ILE A 183 -5.28 14.33 -16.12
CA ILE A 183 -4.55 15.31 -15.30
C ILE A 183 -3.66 16.09 -16.26
N ASP A 184 -3.72 17.44 -16.20
CA ASP A 184 -2.95 18.33 -17.06
C ASP A 184 -2.33 19.45 -16.24
N GLY A 185 -0.98 19.50 -16.22
CA GLY A 185 -0.18 20.53 -15.56
C GLY A 185 -0.44 20.70 -14.07
N LEU A 186 -0.78 19.63 -13.35
CA LEU A 186 -1.19 19.70 -11.95
C LEU A 186 -0.03 20.10 -11.03
N ASN A 187 -0.29 21.11 -10.18
CA ASN A 187 0.67 21.62 -9.21
C ASN A 187 0.08 21.65 -7.80
N LYS A 188 0.91 21.34 -6.79
CA LYS A 188 0.55 21.47 -5.37
C LYS A 188 1.73 21.76 -4.47
N THR A 189 1.63 22.85 -3.72
CA THR A 189 2.62 23.28 -2.74
C THR A 189 1.98 23.38 -1.35
N PHE A 190 2.60 22.77 -0.35
CA PHE A 190 2.19 22.90 1.05
C PHE A 190 3.07 23.88 1.80
N VAL A 191 2.47 24.70 2.66
CA VAL A 191 3.18 25.61 3.57
C VAL A 191 3.45 24.89 4.88
N LEU A 192 4.71 24.46 5.10
CA LEU A 192 5.13 23.74 6.30
C LEU A 192 5.29 24.67 7.52
N LYS A 193 5.80 25.89 7.30
CA LYS A 193 5.97 26.88 8.36
C LYS A 193 5.43 28.23 7.90
N LYS A 194 4.40 28.71 8.58
CA LYS A 194 3.86 30.06 8.36
C LYS A 194 4.83 31.09 8.99
N ALA A 195 5.27 32.09 8.22
CA ALA A 195 6.02 33.23 8.70
C ALA A 195 5.35 34.52 8.23
N LEU A 196 5.51 35.60 9.02
CA LEU A 196 4.94 36.92 8.68
C LEU A 196 5.46 37.44 7.33
N PHE A 197 6.71 37.17 7.01
CA PHE A 197 7.32 37.55 5.71
C PHE A 197 7.35 36.35 4.78
N LYS A 198 6.92 36.52 3.52
CA LYS A 198 6.93 35.48 2.48
C LYS A 198 8.28 34.78 2.34
N LYS A 199 9.38 35.52 2.51
CA LYS A 199 10.77 35.06 2.38
C LYS A 199 11.18 34.01 3.44
N ASN A 200 10.47 33.93 4.57
CA ASN A 200 10.75 32.99 5.67
C ASN A 200 9.77 31.82 5.75
N ARG A 201 8.90 31.65 4.73
CA ARG A 201 7.99 30.51 4.65
C ARG A 201 8.76 29.29 4.15
N VAL A 202 8.65 28.19 4.86
CA VAL A 202 9.13 26.89 4.38
C VAL A 202 7.98 26.25 3.64
N THR A 203 8.17 25.97 2.35
CA THR A 203 7.19 25.35 1.47
C THR A 203 7.72 24.03 0.96
N LEU A 204 6.82 23.06 0.73
CA LEU A 204 7.09 21.78 0.09
C LEU A 204 6.26 21.70 -1.18
N GLN A 205 6.91 21.66 -2.34
CA GLN A 205 6.26 21.36 -3.61
C GLN A 205 6.04 19.84 -3.67
N ALA A 206 4.81 19.41 -3.42
CA ALA A 206 4.46 18.01 -3.35
C ALA A 206 4.06 17.43 -4.71
N VAL A 207 3.57 18.28 -5.63
CA VAL A 207 3.23 17.93 -7.01
C VAL A 207 3.72 19.07 -7.91
N ASP A 208 4.48 18.73 -8.94
CA ASP A 208 5.16 19.63 -9.86
C ASP A 208 4.86 19.24 -11.30
N ASN A 209 3.99 20.00 -11.94
CA ASN A 209 3.62 19.88 -13.35
C ASN A 209 3.28 18.46 -13.79
N VAL A 210 2.45 17.76 -12.99
CA VAL A 210 2.05 16.38 -13.27
C VAL A 210 0.96 16.34 -14.34
N SER A 211 1.22 15.56 -15.42
CA SER A 211 0.27 15.29 -16.49
C SER A 211 0.22 13.80 -16.81
N LEU A 212 -0.98 13.22 -16.83
CA LEU A 212 -1.22 11.82 -17.20
C LEU A 212 -2.66 11.59 -17.59
N SER A 213 -2.93 10.50 -18.33
CA SER A 213 -4.29 10.03 -18.60
C SER A 213 -4.45 8.55 -18.30
N ILE A 214 -5.64 8.17 -17.82
CA ILE A 214 -6.03 6.81 -17.50
C ILE A 214 -7.27 6.47 -18.31
N GLN A 215 -7.23 5.35 -19.05
CA GLN A 215 -8.35 4.91 -19.87
C GLN A 215 -9.44 4.24 -19.01
N ALA A 216 -10.68 4.28 -19.46
CA ALA A 216 -11.77 3.59 -18.79
C ALA A 216 -11.52 2.07 -18.77
N GLY A 217 -11.64 1.44 -17.60
CA GLY A 217 -11.37 0.02 -17.38
C GLY A 217 -9.88 -0.32 -17.20
N GLU A 218 -8.97 0.66 -17.32
CA GLU A 218 -7.53 0.47 -17.13
C GLU A 218 -7.17 0.41 -15.64
N SER A 219 -6.23 -0.48 -15.29
CA SER A 219 -5.50 -0.44 -14.03
C SER A 219 -4.18 0.30 -14.21
N PHE A 220 -4.08 1.53 -13.69
CA PHE A 220 -2.93 2.40 -13.83
C PHE A 220 -2.14 2.50 -12.52
N GLY A 221 -0.86 2.15 -12.56
CA GLY A 221 0.04 2.20 -11.42
C GLY A 221 0.71 3.58 -11.24
N LEU A 222 0.85 4.03 -10.00
CA LEU A 222 1.67 5.20 -9.66
C LEU A 222 2.68 4.79 -8.59
N VAL A 223 3.96 4.75 -8.97
CA VAL A 223 5.07 4.27 -8.13
C VAL A 223 6.09 5.35 -7.84
N GLY A 224 6.95 5.12 -6.86
CA GLY A 224 8.04 6.02 -6.44
C GLY A 224 8.29 5.94 -4.95
N GLU A 225 9.36 6.56 -4.47
CA GLU A 225 9.72 6.59 -3.05
C GLU A 225 8.67 7.32 -2.19
N SER A 226 8.71 7.08 -0.87
CA SER A 226 7.91 7.83 0.09
C SER A 226 8.19 9.33 -0.01
N GLY A 227 7.13 10.14 -0.01
CA GLY A 227 7.27 11.58 -0.19
C GLY A 227 7.45 12.04 -1.65
N SER A 228 7.41 11.14 -2.65
CA SER A 228 7.46 11.55 -4.07
C SER A 228 6.20 12.29 -4.56
N GLY A 229 5.10 12.29 -3.77
CA GLY A 229 3.87 13.02 -4.10
C GLY A 229 2.68 12.14 -4.49
N LYS A 230 2.81 10.81 -4.59
CA LYS A 230 1.77 9.85 -5.04
C LYS A 230 0.44 10.02 -4.33
N SER A 231 0.43 9.90 -3.00
CA SER A 231 -0.80 10.07 -2.21
C SER A 231 -1.36 11.49 -2.28
N THR A 232 -0.52 12.50 -2.59
CA THR A 232 -0.99 13.86 -2.84
C THR A 232 -1.75 13.92 -4.16
N VAL A 233 -1.23 13.31 -5.24
CA VAL A 233 -1.93 13.19 -6.53
C VAL A 233 -3.27 12.46 -6.34
N ALA A 234 -3.28 11.31 -5.63
CA ALA A 234 -4.50 10.58 -5.33
C ALA A 234 -5.56 11.45 -4.62
N ARG A 235 -5.15 12.19 -3.59
CA ARG A 235 -6.04 13.08 -2.82
C ARG A 235 -6.53 14.28 -3.62
N LEU A 236 -5.73 14.78 -4.57
CA LEU A 236 -6.14 15.83 -5.50
C LEU A 236 -7.19 15.30 -6.48
N VAL A 237 -6.98 14.11 -7.06
CA VAL A 237 -7.96 13.43 -7.94
C VAL A 237 -9.26 13.11 -7.18
N ALA A 238 -9.14 12.63 -5.93
CA ALA A 238 -10.32 12.40 -5.07
C ALA A 238 -11.03 13.67 -4.60
N GLY A 239 -10.46 14.86 -4.88
CA GLY A 239 -11.03 16.15 -4.45
C GLY A 239 -10.91 16.41 -2.94
N LEU A 240 -10.05 15.67 -2.25
CA LEU A 240 -9.74 15.86 -0.82
C LEU A 240 -8.77 17.03 -0.59
N HIS A 241 -7.98 17.36 -1.61
CA HIS A 241 -7.13 18.54 -1.67
C HIS A 241 -7.45 19.34 -2.92
N GLN A 242 -7.21 20.64 -2.86
CA GLN A 242 -7.32 21.54 -4.03
C GLN A 242 -5.92 21.71 -4.63
N GLY A 243 -5.81 21.59 -5.96
CA GLY A 243 -4.62 21.96 -6.70
C GLY A 243 -4.36 23.48 -6.64
N ASP A 244 -3.10 23.87 -6.76
CA ASP A 244 -2.74 25.29 -6.85
C ASP A 244 -2.83 25.77 -8.30
N ASP A 245 -2.57 24.87 -9.28
CA ASP A 245 -2.69 25.08 -10.72
C ASP A 245 -2.92 23.73 -11.44
N GLY A 246 -3.32 23.80 -12.70
CA GLY A 246 -3.62 22.64 -13.54
C GLY A 246 -5.08 22.19 -13.47
N HIS A 247 -5.39 21.14 -14.23
CA HIS A 247 -6.75 20.63 -14.39
C HIS A 247 -6.83 19.14 -14.12
N ILE A 248 -7.95 18.72 -13.51
CA ILE A 248 -8.31 17.31 -13.33
C ILE A 248 -9.70 17.12 -13.95
N LYS A 249 -9.80 16.19 -14.89
CA LYS A 249 -11.09 15.80 -15.50
C LYS A 249 -11.41 14.35 -15.16
N ILE A 250 -12.65 14.07 -14.79
CA ILE A 250 -13.19 12.74 -14.58
C ILE A 250 -14.29 12.54 -15.62
N PHE A 251 -14.12 11.57 -16.52
CA PHE A 251 -14.98 11.37 -17.69
C PHE A 251 -15.27 12.68 -18.44
N GLY A 252 -14.22 13.48 -18.69
CA GLY A 252 -14.31 14.76 -19.37
C GLY A 252 -14.82 15.94 -18.52
N GLN A 253 -15.35 15.71 -17.34
CA GLN A 253 -15.86 16.76 -16.44
C GLN A 253 -14.72 17.29 -15.54
N ASN A 254 -14.50 18.62 -15.52
CA ASN A 254 -13.50 19.24 -14.66
C ASN A 254 -13.95 19.22 -13.20
N VAL A 255 -13.15 18.59 -12.32
CA VAL A 255 -13.44 18.45 -10.88
C VAL A 255 -12.53 19.31 -9.99
N ALA A 256 -11.57 20.02 -10.55
CA ALA A 256 -10.58 20.82 -9.81
C ALA A 256 -11.16 22.09 -9.19
N GLN A 257 -12.29 22.60 -9.69
CA GLN A 257 -12.95 23.77 -9.15
C GLN A 257 -13.98 23.37 -8.09
N GLN A 258 -13.97 24.08 -6.96
CA GLN A 258 -14.84 23.85 -5.78
C GLN A 258 -16.33 24.22 -6.02
N GLU A 259 -16.79 24.21 -7.25
CA GLU A 259 -18.20 24.43 -7.50
C GLU A 259 -19.00 23.22 -7.01
N ARG A 260 -19.88 23.46 -6.04
CA ARG A 260 -20.91 22.50 -5.59
C ARG A 260 -22.01 22.40 -6.66
N SER A 261 -21.62 22.11 -7.89
CA SER A 261 -22.59 21.82 -8.95
C SER A 261 -23.03 20.36 -8.81
N ASN A 262 -24.22 20.06 -9.31
CA ASN A 262 -24.74 18.70 -9.39
C ASN A 262 -23.76 17.79 -10.18
N ASP A 263 -23.08 18.35 -11.18
CA ASP A 263 -22.12 17.65 -12.04
C ASP A 263 -20.87 17.20 -11.27
N VAL A 264 -20.32 18.05 -10.41
CA VAL A 264 -19.18 17.69 -9.54
C VAL A 264 -19.59 16.62 -8.53
N THR A 265 -20.81 16.67 -8.00
CA THR A 265 -21.33 15.63 -7.10
C THR A 265 -21.50 14.30 -7.82
N ALA A 266 -21.99 14.30 -9.05
CA ALA A 266 -22.12 13.13 -9.90
C ALA A 266 -20.74 12.54 -10.27
N ALA A 267 -19.77 13.38 -10.63
CA ALA A 267 -18.38 12.95 -10.89
C ALA A 267 -17.74 12.29 -9.65
N ARG A 268 -17.93 12.88 -8.47
CA ARG A 268 -17.42 12.34 -7.20
C ARG A 268 -18.10 11.03 -6.79
N ARG A 269 -19.36 10.81 -7.14
CA ARG A 269 -20.04 9.53 -6.93
C ARG A 269 -19.35 8.42 -7.72
N ASN A 270 -18.89 8.71 -8.93
CA ASN A 270 -18.22 7.74 -9.80
C ASN A 270 -16.81 7.40 -9.33
N LEU A 271 -16.24 8.13 -8.35
CA LEU A 271 -14.88 7.95 -7.87
C LEU A 271 -14.89 7.69 -6.37
N GLN A 272 -14.25 6.60 -5.95
CA GLN A 272 -14.05 6.29 -4.54
C GLN A 272 -12.59 5.99 -4.25
N MET A 273 -12.20 6.12 -2.98
CA MET A 273 -10.83 5.93 -2.53
C MET A 273 -10.75 4.92 -1.39
N ILE A 274 -9.86 3.96 -1.54
CA ILE A 274 -9.40 3.06 -0.48
C ILE A 274 -8.11 3.67 0.07
N PHE A 275 -8.10 3.95 1.38
CA PHE A 275 -6.97 4.62 2.04
C PHE A 275 -5.94 3.62 2.53
N GLN A 276 -4.71 4.08 2.70
CA GLN A 276 -3.55 3.32 3.14
C GLN A 276 -3.74 2.63 4.50
N ASP A 277 -4.37 3.31 5.45
CA ASP A 277 -4.60 2.78 6.79
C ASP A 277 -6.09 2.50 7.03
N PRO A 278 -6.50 1.21 7.06
CA PRO A 278 -7.89 0.85 7.33
C PRO A 278 -8.33 1.19 8.76
N TYR A 279 -7.41 1.34 9.73
CA TYR A 279 -7.76 1.72 11.09
C TYR A 279 -8.23 3.17 11.18
N SER A 280 -7.54 4.09 10.53
CA SER A 280 -7.90 5.51 10.55
C SER A 280 -9.03 5.85 9.58
N SER A 281 -9.26 5.02 8.56
CA SER A 281 -10.29 5.26 7.54
C SER A 281 -11.71 4.89 7.98
N LEU A 282 -11.86 4.03 8.98
CA LEU A 282 -13.15 3.56 9.48
C LEU A 282 -13.47 4.21 10.83
N ASN A 283 -14.70 4.69 10.99
CA ASN A 283 -15.13 5.25 12.28
C ASN A 283 -15.36 4.11 13.29
N ALA A 284 -14.46 3.98 14.26
CA ALA A 284 -14.50 2.92 15.28
C ALA A 284 -15.76 2.93 16.18
N ARG A 285 -16.54 4.03 16.17
CA ARG A 285 -17.78 4.18 16.94
C ARG A 285 -19.04 3.80 16.15
N MET A 286 -18.91 3.49 14.86
CA MET A 286 -20.02 3.07 14.00
C MET A 286 -19.97 1.56 13.77
N ARG A 287 -21.13 0.95 13.61
CA ARG A 287 -21.20 -0.45 13.17
C ARG A 287 -20.88 -0.57 11.70
N VAL A 288 -20.41 -1.73 11.27
CA VAL A 288 -20.08 -2.00 9.87
C VAL A 288 -21.26 -1.70 8.94
N LEU A 289 -22.49 -2.06 9.35
CA LEU A 289 -23.71 -1.69 8.61
C LEU A 289 -23.76 -0.19 8.30
N ASP A 290 -23.55 0.66 9.31
CA ASP A 290 -23.68 2.11 9.14
C ASP A 290 -22.53 2.69 8.32
N ILE A 291 -21.32 2.14 8.45
CA ILE A 291 -20.16 2.54 7.66
C ILE A 291 -20.36 2.25 6.18
N VAL A 292 -20.84 1.05 5.83
CA VAL A 292 -21.05 0.64 4.44
C VAL A 292 -22.32 1.29 3.86
N ALA A 293 -23.36 1.51 4.69
CA ALA A 293 -24.59 2.17 4.29
C ALA A 293 -24.46 3.69 4.07
N GLU A 294 -23.40 4.33 4.61
CA GLU A 294 -23.22 5.78 4.54
C GLU A 294 -23.31 6.32 3.10
N PRO A 295 -22.55 5.81 2.10
CA PRO A 295 -22.66 6.30 0.73
C PRO A 295 -24.02 6.00 0.09
N ILE A 296 -24.65 4.87 0.41
CA ILE A 296 -26.00 4.53 -0.11
C ILE A 296 -27.01 5.56 0.35
N ARG A 297 -27.01 5.90 1.64
CA ARG A 297 -27.90 6.90 2.23
C ARG A 297 -27.59 8.31 1.73
N PHE A 298 -26.29 8.66 1.62
CA PHE A 298 -25.85 9.97 1.15
C PHE A 298 -26.30 10.26 -0.29
N TYR A 299 -26.08 9.30 -1.20
CA TYR A 299 -26.48 9.44 -2.61
C TYR A 299 -27.93 9.05 -2.88
N LYS A 300 -28.68 8.63 -1.84
CA LYS A 300 -30.09 8.21 -1.93
C LYS A 300 -30.33 7.15 -3.01
N THR A 301 -29.48 6.12 -3.02
CA THR A 301 -29.49 5.07 -4.04
C THR A 301 -30.35 3.87 -3.66
N ALA A 302 -31.05 3.94 -2.54
CA ALA A 302 -32.03 2.93 -2.08
C ALA A 302 -33.29 3.64 -1.56
N ASP A 303 -34.44 3.02 -1.76
CA ASP A 303 -35.77 3.60 -1.46
C ASP A 303 -36.20 3.35 0.00
N SER A 304 -35.55 2.42 0.70
CA SER A 304 -35.90 2.05 2.08
C SER A 304 -34.72 1.51 2.87
N GLU A 305 -34.78 1.63 4.21
CA GLU A 305 -33.76 1.03 5.10
C GLU A 305 -33.70 -0.50 4.99
N LYS A 306 -34.78 -1.16 4.59
CA LYS A 306 -34.78 -2.60 4.30
C LYS A 306 -33.88 -2.90 3.09
N GLN A 307 -34.01 -2.11 2.03
CA GLN A 307 -33.18 -2.22 0.82
C GLN A 307 -31.72 -1.88 1.13
N VAL A 308 -31.45 -0.83 1.92
CA VAL A 308 -30.09 -0.49 2.38
C VAL A 308 -29.43 -1.68 3.07
N ARG A 309 -30.13 -2.33 4.01
CA ARG A 309 -29.63 -3.51 4.72
C ARG A 309 -29.34 -4.68 3.79
N GLN A 310 -30.21 -4.92 2.80
CA GLN A 310 -30.00 -5.99 1.82
C GLN A 310 -28.76 -5.72 0.97
N ILE A 311 -28.62 -4.50 0.44
CA ILE A 311 -27.44 -4.08 -0.35
C ILE A 311 -26.15 -4.26 0.48
N VAL A 312 -26.15 -3.81 1.73
CA VAL A 312 -24.97 -3.98 2.61
C VAL A 312 -24.65 -5.43 2.85
N CYS A 313 -25.67 -6.28 3.06
CA CYS A 313 -25.50 -7.73 3.18
C CYS A 313 -24.81 -8.31 1.95
N ASP A 314 -25.35 -8.03 0.77
CA ASP A 314 -24.84 -8.55 -0.50
C ASP A 314 -23.40 -8.10 -0.77
N ILE A 315 -23.07 -6.84 -0.48
CA ILE A 315 -21.70 -6.33 -0.62
C ILE A 315 -20.74 -7.00 0.38
N LEU A 316 -21.15 -7.16 1.64
CA LEU A 316 -20.32 -7.81 2.67
C LEU A 316 -20.09 -9.29 2.37
N ASP A 317 -21.11 -9.99 1.86
CA ASP A 317 -20.97 -11.38 1.40
C ASP A 317 -19.99 -11.44 0.21
N HIS A 318 -20.07 -10.49 -0.69
CA HIS A 318 -19.20 -10.42 -1.86
C HIS A 318 -17.72 -10.18 -1.51
N VAL A 319 -17.43 -9.30 -0.55
CA VAL A 319 -16.04 -9.11 -0.06
C VAL A 319 -15.60 -10.21 0.91
N GLY A 320 -16.42 -11.25 1.13
CA GLY A 320 -16.08 -12.43 1.93
C GLY A 320 -16.14 -12.22 3.45
N LEU A 321 -16.97 -11.29 3.95
CA LEU A 321 -17.12 -11.05 5.39
C LEU A 321 -18.39 -11.68 5.98
N GLY A 322 -19.36 -11.98 5.15
CA GLY A 322 -20.66 -12.51 5.58
C GLY A 322 -21.57 -11.49 6.25
N SER A 323 -22.87 -11.77 6.25
CA SER A 323 -23.91 -10.88 6.80
C SER A 323 -23.76 -10.61 8.30
N GLY A 324 -23.18 -11.54 9.06
CA GLY A 324 -22.91 -11.36 10.49
C GLY A 324 -21.98 -10.20 10.84
N ALA A 325 -21.18 -9.74 9.87
CA ALA A 325 -20.28 -8.60 10.04
C ALA A 325 -21.03 -7.27 10.28
N MET A 326 -22.26 -7.13 9.77
CA MET A 326 -23.06 -5.90 9.86
C MET A 326 -23.23 -5.36 11.28
N LEU A 327 -23.35 -6.25 12.27
CA LEU A 327 -23.66 -5.89 13.65
C LEU A 327 -22.43 -5.54 14.50
N LYS A 328 -21.24 -5.84 14.00
CA LYS A 328 -19.97 -5.67 14.69
C LYS A 328 -19.37 -4.28 14.44
N TYR A 329 -18.40 -3.93 15.27
CA TYR A 329 -17.60 -2.70 15.16
C TYR A 329 -16.24 -2.98 14.50
N PRO A 330 -15.60 -2.00 13.87
CA PRO A 330 -14.29 -2.19 13.21
C PRO A 330 -13.20 -2.79 14.10
N HIS A 331 -13.19 -2.49 15.40
CA HIS A 331 -12.17 -2.98 16.33
C HIS A 331 -12.29 -4.50 16.61
N GLU A 332 -13.39 -5.13 16.25
CA GLU A 332 -13.63 -6.58 16.39
C GLU A 332 -13.07 -7.40 15.20
N PHE A 333 -12.44 -6.73 14.22
CA PHE A 333 -11.94 -7.35 13.00
C PHE A 333 -10.41 -7.27 12.88
N SER A 334 -9.82 -8.25 12.18
CA SER A 334 -8.41 -8.23 11.78
C SER A 334 -8.12 -7.10 10.78
N GLY A 335 -6.84 -6.82 10.52
CA GLY A 335 -6.42 -5.81 9.54
C GLY A 335 -7.00 -6.07 8.14
N GLY A 336 -6.89 -7.30 7.64
CA GLY A 336 -7.44 -7.70 6.35
C GLY A 336 -8.96 -7.62 6.28
N GLN A 337 -9.65 -8.01 7.34
CA GLN A 337 -11.10 -7.87 7.43
C GLN A 337 -11.55 -6.41 7.43
N ARG A 338 -10.82 -5.51 8.11
CA ARG A 338 -11.08 -4.05 8.04
C ARG A 338 -10.85 -3.50 6.65
N GLN A 339 -9.82 -3.99 5.95
CA GLN A 339 -9.58 -3.60 4.56
C GLN A 339 -10.75 -4.03 3.66
N ARG A 340 -11.31 -5.23 3.85
CA ARG A 340 -12.52 -5.68 3.16
C ARG A 340 -13.73 -4.78 3.46
N ILE A 341 -13.90 -4.30 4.71
CA ILE A 341 -14.93 -3.32 5.07
C ILE A 341 -14.71 -1.99 4.33
N SER A 342 -13.46 -1.52 4.21
CA SER A 342 -13.11 -0.31 3.48
C SER A 342 -13.43 -0.45 1.98
N ILE A 343 -13.14 -1.61 1.37
CA ILE A 343 -13.51 -1.95 0.00
C ILE A 343 -15.03 -1.97 -0.15
N ALA A 344 -15.74 -2.65 0.75
CA ALA A 344 -17.21 -2.71 0.75
C ALA A 344 -17.84 -1.31 0.79
N ARG A 345 -17.35 -0.42 1.64
CA ARG A 345 -17.78 0.97 1.72
C ARG A 345 -17.56 1.72 0.41
N ALA A 346 -16.39 1.55 -0.22
CA ALA A 346 -16.09 2.17 -1.50
C ALA A 346 -17.03 1.68 -2.61
N LEU A 347 -17.32 0.39 -2.67
CA LEU A 347 -18.23 -0.22 -3.66
C LEU A 347 -19.70 0.22 -3.49
N ALA A 348 -20.10 0.58 -2.27
CA ALA A 348 -21.49 0.90 -1.94
C ALA A 348 -22.05 2.14 -2.67
N SER A 349 -21.20 3.00 -3.25
CA SER A 349 -21.61 4.09 -4.11
C SER A 349 -21.75 3.72 -5.60
N ARG A 350 -21.42 2.49 -6.00
CA ARG A 350 -21.27 2.02 -7.39
C ARG A 350 -20.24 2.88 -8.16
N PRO A 351 -18.98 2.96 -7.75
CA PRO A 351 -18.01 3.77 -8.42
C PRO A 351 -17.62 3.15 -9.77
N LYS A 352 -17.20 4.00 -10.72
CA LYS A 352 -16.54 3.59 -11.97
C LYS A 352 -15.02 3.68 -11.87
N ILE A 353 -14.52 4.48 -10.92
CA ILE A 353 -13.10 4.69 -10.65
C ILE A 353 -12.82 4.37 -9.20
N LEU A 354 -11.80 3.56 -8.97
CA LEU A 354 -11.31 3.22 -7.64
C LEU A 354 -9.86 3.68 -7.50
N ILE A 355 -9.60 4.57 -6.55
CA ILE A 355 -8.25 4.96 -6.16
C ILE A 355 -7.83 4.05 -5.01
N CYS A 356 -6.77 3.28 -5.18
CA CYS A 356 -6.19 2.40 -4.17
C CYS A 356 -4.86 3.02 -3.70
N ASP A 357 -4.86 3.73 -2.57
CA ASP A 357 -3.66 4.35 -1.98
C ASP A 357 -3.03 3.36 -1.01
N GLU A 358 -2.04 2.60 -1.48
CA GLU A 358 -1.32 1.55 -0.74
C GLU A 358 -2.26 0.56 -0.02
N PRO A 359 -3.18 -0.11 -0.72
CA PRO A 359 -4.30 -0.84 -0.11
C PRO A 359 -3.88 -2.07 0.70
N THR A 360 -2.61 -2.48 0.65
CA THR A 360 -2.11 -3.70 1.30
C THR A 360 -0.87 -3.46 2.18
N SER A 361 -0.37 -2.22 2.30
CA SER A 361 0.90 -1.90 2.97
C SER A 361 0.95 -2.22 4.47
N ALA A 362 -0.21 -2.37 5.11
CA ALA A 362 -0.33 -2.69 6.55
C ALA A 362 -0.81 -4.14 6.79
N LEU A 363 -0.69 -5.02 5.78
CA LEU A 363 -1.21 -6.38 5.82
C LEU A 363 -0.09 -7.41 5.64
N ASP A 364 -0.22 -8.54 6.31
CA ASP A 364 0.66 -9.70 6.10
C ASP A 364 0.56 -10.21 4.67
N VAL A 365 1.64 -10.81 4.14
CA VAL A 365 1.75 -11.29 2.76
C VAL A 365 0.58 -12.19 2.33
N SER A 366 0.14 -13.08 3.23
CA SER A 366 -0.99 -13.99 2.97
C SER A 366 -2.32 -13.25 2.82
N VAL A 367 -2.59 -12.28 3.69
CA VAL A 367 -3.79 -11.43 3.64
C VAL A 367 -3.73 -10.48 2.45
N GLN A 368 -2.52 -9.98 2.12
CA GLN A 368 -2.27 -9.15 0.95
C GLN A 368 -2.71 -9.85 -0.34
N ALA A 369 -2.31 -11.11 -0.55
CA ALA A 369 -2.69 -11.90 -1.73
C ALA A 369 -4.22 -11.99 -1.90
N HIS A 370 -4.96 -12.20 -0.81
CA HIS A 370 -6.43 -12.24 -0.86
C HIS A 370 -7.06 -10.89 -1.24
N ILE A 371 -6.54 -9.78 -0.71
CA ILE A 371 -7.04 -8.44 -1.03
C ILE A 371 -6.73 -8.08 -2.49
N LEU A 372 -5.53 -8.40 -2.98
CA LEU A 372 -5.14 -8.14 -4.36
C LEU A 372 -5.97 -8.97 -5.35
N ASN A 373 -6.22 -10.25 -5.05
CA ASN A 373 -7.12 -11.09 -5.84
C ASN A 373 -8.55 -10.53 -5.86
N LEU A 374 -9.08 -10.12 -4.69
CA LEU A 374 -10.39 -9.47 -4.61
C LEU A 374 -10.46 -8.22 -5.51
N LEU A 375 -9.44 -7.36 -5.49
CA LEU A 375 -9.40 -6.17 -6.33
C LEU A 375 -9.32 -6.50 -7.82
N LYS A 376 -8.56 -7.54 -8.22
CA LYS A 376 -8.53 -8.05 -9.60
C LYS A 376 -9.90 -8.54 -10.05
N ASP A 377 -10.55 -9.36 -9.23
CA ASP A 377 -11.87 -9.91 -9.52
C ASP A 377 -12.89 -8.78 -9.70
N LEU A 378 -12.91 -7.81 -8.78
CA LEU A 378 -13.78 -6.62 -8.87
C LEU A 378 -13.50 -5.78 -10.12
N GLN A 379 -12.23 -5.58 -10.48
CA GLN A 379 -11.86 -4.84 -11.67
C GLN A 379 -12.36 -5.55 -12.94
N ALA A 380 -12.14 -6.86 -13.03
CA ALA A 380 -12.55 -7.64 -14.19
C ALA A 380 -14.07 -7.75 -14.33
N GLU A 381 -14.80 -7.97 -13.22
CA GLU A 381 -16.25 -8.15 -13.24
C GLU A 381 -17.03 -6.85 -13.42
N LEU A 382 -16.59 -5.77 -12.77
CA LEU A 382 -17.28 -4.48 -12.80
C LEU A 382 -16.72 -3.51 -13.84
N GLY A 383 -15.65 -3.88 -14.54
CA GLY A 383 -14.96 -2.99 -15.50
C GLY A 383 -14.42 -1.73 -14.84
N LEU A 384 -13.97 -1.82 -13.58
CA LEU A 384 -13.49 -0.66 -12.83
C LEU A 384 -12.21 -0.08 -13.43
N THR A 385 -12.14 1.25 -13.51
CA THR A 385 -10.87 1.94 -13.71
C THR A 385 -10.16 2.05 -12.38
N MET A 386 -8.88 1.68 -12.31
CA MET A 386 -8.12 1.76 -11.07
C MET A 386 -6.90 2.69 -11.18
N LEU A 387 -6.76 3.61 -10.23
CA LEU A 387 -5.49 4.28 -9.93
C LEU A 387 -4.87 3.59 -8.72
N PHE A 388 -3.86 2.75 -8.97
CA PHE A 388 -3.24 1.90 -7.96
C PHE A 388 -1.89 2.48 -7.52
N ILE A 389 -1.78 2.87 -6.26
CA ILE A 389 -0.56 3.44 -5.68
C ILE A 389 0.07 2.39 -4.78
N SER A 390 1.34 2.10 -5.02
CA SER A 390 2.14 1.24 -4.16
C SER A 390 3.61 1.62 -4.25
N HIS A 391 4.35 1.31 -3.20
CA HIS A 391 5.81 1.28 -3.21
C HIS A 391 6.35 -0.13 -3.51
N ASP A 392 5.48 -1.15 -3.52
CA ASP A 392 5.79 -2.54 -3.84
C ASP A 392 5.69 -2.76 -5.36
N LEU A 393 6.83 -2.75 -6.04
CA LEU A 393 6.91 -2.90 -7.50
C LEU A 393 6.42 -4.28 -7.99
N PRO A 394 6.76 -5.41 -7.36
CA PRO A 394 6.13 -6.71 -7.64
C PRO A 394 4.61 -6.66 -7.68
N VAL A 395 3.96 -6.01 -6.71
CA VAL A 395 2.50 -5.84 -6.70
C VAL A 395 2.02 -5.03 -7.90
N ILE A 396 2.72 -3.94 -8.23
CA ILE A 396 2.39 -3.11 -9.41
C ILE A 396 2.47 -3.91 -10.71
N ARG A 397 3.51 -4.74 -10.89
CA ARG A 397 3.63 -5.61 -12.08
C ARG A 397 2.42 -6.52 -12.24
N GLN A 398 1.90 -7.04 -11.13
CA GLN A 398 0.76 -7.95 -11.11
C GLN A 398 -0.59 -7.25 -11.34
N MET A 399 -0.74 -6.01 -10.87
CA MET A 399 -2.04 -5.33 -10.78
C MET A 399 -2.29 -4.35 -11.93
N CYS A 400 -1.25 -3.82 -12.57
CA CYS A 400 -1.39 -2.67 -13.43
C CYS A 400 -1.06 -2.98 -14.90
N ASP A 401 -1.73 -2.26 -15.81
CA ASP A 401 -1.50 -2.34 -17.26
C ASP A 401 -0.41 -1.35 -17.69
N ARG A 402 -0.47 -0.13 -17.16
CA ARG A 402 0.51 0.93 -17.33
C ARG A 402 0.95 1.49 -16.00
N VAL A 403 2.14 2.07 -15.95
CA VAL A 403 2.76 2.61 -14.72
C VAL A 403 3.38 3.96 -15.00
N ALA A 404 3.18 4.90 -14.08
CA ALA A 404 3.93 6.15 -13.98
C ALA A 404 4.90 6.09 -12.80
N VAL A 405 6.14 6.45 -13.04
CA VAL A 405 7.17 6.57 -12.00
C VAL A 405 7.29 8.03 -11.58
N MET A 406 7.12 8.29 -10.28
CA MET A 406 7.11 9.64 -9.71
C MET A 406 8.28 9.88 -8.77
N ARG A 407 8.98 11.00 -8.93
CA ARG A 407 10.09 11.43 -8.08
C ARG A 407 10.00 12.94 -7.81
N HIS A 408 10.17 13.33 -6.54
CA HIS A 408 10.20 14.75 -6.12
C HIS A 408 9.04 15.60 -6.67
N GLY A 409 7.84 15.04 -6.70
CA GLY A 409 6.65 15.75 -7.18
C GLY A 409 6.38 15.64 -8.67
N ALA A 410 7.32 15.17 -9.48
CA ALA A 410 7.22 15.09 -10.94
C ALA A 410 7.17 13.64 -11.44
N ILE A 411 6.55 13.43 -12.61
CA ILE A 411 6.61 12.14 -13.32
C ILE A 411 7.91 12.06 -14.11
N CYS A 412 8.66 10.98 -13.89
CA CYS A 412 9.91 10.69 -14.58
C CYS A 412 9.69 9.84 -15.84
N GLU A 413 8.77 8.88 -15.78
CA GLU A 413 8.53 7.92 -16.86
C GLU A 413 7.09 7.41 -16.78
N ILE A 414 6.46 7.18 -17.95
CA ILE A 414 5.20 6.48 -18.10
C ILE A 414 5.37 5.41 -19.17
N ALA A 415 5.06 4.16 -18.86
CA ALA A 415 5.19 3.06 -19.82
C ALA A 415 4.14 1.97 -19.55
N GLN A 416 4.00 1.05 -20.52
CA GLN A 416 3.34 -0.25 -20.26
C GLN A 416 4.12 -0.97 -19.17
N THR A 417 3.43 -1.66 -18.28
CA THR A 417 4.05 -2.28 -17.10
C THR A 417 5.21 -3.20 -17.49
N GLU A 418 5.00 -4.13 -18.40
CA GLU A 418 6.08 -5.05 -18.83
C GLU A 418 7.26 -4.30 -19.46
N THR A 419 7.02 -3.25 -20.25
CA THR A 419 8.09 -2.41 -20.83
C THR A 419 8.91 -1.72 -19.74
N LEU A 420 8.25 -1.19 -18.70
CA LEU A 420 8.95 -0.55 -17.57
C LEU A 420 9.86 -1.55 -16.85
N PHE A 421 9.38 -2.77 -16.63
CA PHE A 421 10.14 -3.81 -15.90
C PHE A 421 11.27 -4.40 -16.74
N ASP A 422 11.08 -4.56 -18.04
CA ASP A 422 12.08 -5.20 -18.91
C ASP A 422 13.10 -4.21 -19.47
N THR A 423 12.67 -2.98 -19.81
CA THR A 423 13.51 -1.97 -20.49
C THR A 423 13.23 -0.55 -19.99
N PRO A 424 13.44 -0.27 -18.69
CA PRO A 424 13.22 1.08 -18.12
C PRO A 424 14.13 2.11 -18.81
N GLN A 425 13.57 3.25 -19.19
CA GLN A 425 14.31 4.28 -19.93
C GLN A 425 14.93 5.32 -19.00
N HIS A 426 14.26 5.67 -17.92
CA HIS A 426 14.74 6.68 -16.99
C HIS A 426 15.66 6.08 -15.92
N ALA A 427 16.81 6.72 -15.64
CA ALA A 427 17.80 6.24 -14.66
C ALA A 427 17.22 5.98 -13.26
N TYR A 428 16.22 6.77 -12.84
CA TYR A 428 15.55 6.55 -11.56
C TYR A 428 14.66 5.29 -11.58
N SER A 429 13.98 5.01 -12.68
CA SER A 429 13.21 3.77 -12.85
C SER A 429 14.12 2.54 -12.78
N GLN A 430 15.29 2.60 -13.45
CA GLN A 430 16.32 1.55 -13.36
C GLN A 430 16.77 1.34 -11.91
N HIS A 431 17.08 2.42 -11.21
CA HIS A 431 17.50 2.36 -9.81
C HIS A 431 16.43 1.75 -8.91
N LEU A 432 15.15 2.11 -9.07
CA LEU A 432 14.05 1.53 -8.29
C LEU A 432 13.90 0.02 -8.54
N LEU A 433 14.06 -0.43 -9.79
CA LEU A 433 13.98 -1.84 -10.16
C LEU A 433 15.18 -2.64 -9.62
N ASP A 434 16.38 -2.05 -9.61
CA ASP A 434 17.58 -2.67 -9.02
C ASP A 434 17.49 -2.90 -7.52
N LEU A 435 16.65 -2.12 -6.82
CA LEU A 435 16.39 -2.27 -5.38
C LEU A 435 15.37 -3.37 -5.06
N MET A 436 14.70 -3.93 -6.06
CA MET A 436 13.78 -5.05 -5.82
C MET A 436 14.53 -6.26 -5.29
N PRO A 437 13.94 -7.00 -4.34
CA PRO A 437 14.48 -8.28 -3.91
C PRO A 437 14.63 -9.22 -5.13
N ARG A 438 15.84 -9.69 -5.38
CA ARG A 438 16.08 -10.64 -6.47
C ARG A 438 15.49 -12.00 -6.12
N MET A 439 14.48 -12.40 -6.89
CA MET A 439 13.81 -13.68 -6.73
C MET A 439 14.63 -14.88 -7.20
N ASP A 440 15.79 -14.66 -7.85
CA ASP A 440 16.74 -15.69 -8.25
C ASP A 440 17.22 -16.55 -7.06
N LEU A 441 17.12 -15.99 -5.84
CA LEU A 441 17.42 -16.69 -4.61
C LEU A 441 16.33 -17.71 -4.20
N PHE A 442 15.12 -17.61 -4.78
CA PHE A 442 13.97 -18.42 -4.36
C PHE A 442 13.79 -19.73 -5.15
N GLY A 443 14.65 -20.01 -6.12
CA GLY A 443 14.50 -21.18 -6.99
C GLY A 443 13.22 -21.12 -7.86
N SER A 444 13.14 -21.91 -8.91
CA SER A 444 11.87 -22.12 -9.61
C SER A 444 10.88 -22.80 -8.65
N ALA A 445 9.73 -22.18 -8.39
CA ALA A 445 8.68 -22.80 -7.59
C ALA A 445 8.41 -24.23 -8.11
N PRO A 446 8.25 -25.23 -7.24
CA PRO A 446 7.98 -26.59 -7.69
C PRO A 446 6.70 -26.59 -8.53
N ALA A 447 6.78 -27.12 -9.73
CA ALA A 447 5.71 -27.18 -10.73
C ALA A 447 4.42 -27.91 -10.24
N SER A 448 4.43 -28.44 -9.03
CA SER A 448 3.34 -29.21 -8.43
C SER A 448 2.22 -28.36 -7.77
N LEU A 449 2.36 -27.03 -7.73
CA LEU A 449 1.33 -26.15 -7.13
C LEU A 449 0.50 -25.37 -8.19
N ALA A 450 0.74 -25.60 -9.48
CA ALA A 450 -0.20 -25.19 -10.52
C ALA A 450 -1.42 -26.12 -10.42
N GLY A 451 -2.53 -25.63 -9.89
CA GLY A 451 -3.80 -26.34 -9.93
C GLY A 451 -4.15 -26.73 -11.36
N PRO A 452 -4.99 -27.77 -11.56
CA PRO A 452 -5.40 -28.20 -12.90
C PRO A 452 -6.10 -27.04 -13.64
N PRO A 453 -5.99 -27.01 -14.99
CA PRO A 453 -6.49 -25.94 -15.86
C PRO A 453 -7.99 -25.71 -15.78
#